data_0ea835dbc5056fb8b56516f62dd249ba
#
_entry.id   0ea835dbc5056fb8b56516f62dd249ba
#
_cell.length_a   1.000
_cell.length_b   1.000
_cell.length_c   1.000
_cell.angle_alpha   90.00
_cell.angle_beta   90.00
_cell.angle_gamma   90.00
#
_symmetry.space_group_name_H-M   'P 1'
#
loop_
_entity.id
_entity.type
_entity.pdbx_description
1 polymer ?
#
loop_
_entity_poly.entity_id
_entity_poly.type
_entity_poly.pdbx_seq_one_letter_code
_entity_poly.pdbx_strand_id
1 'polypeptide(L)'
;MMTTKGKAWRLIAVLLAFVLLAAACSSDDDDDADSGEAQPAATAADSGAEDDDHDEDDGHDHDEDDGHDHDEDDMDDAADDAMDDDAMDDDMMEAELISDECPIPNPSEVIEIDAIGWEFPIITQYAEELEDCEEGNYRFNLQFLDSVEARSAMTQDAATGSPTFELYQGSNAFIGELANQGFLMPLNDLVAKYSDQFDLGEIDDAFWAMASIDGQIYAVPMVSNTMHVFYNKPAMEELGLSVPTTFDEAFQTCRAIIDSGYDIGFLYMLSAGWAWQIEFDSVLGSMGVTPIDPLTGAPNFNSPAGVAAATTLKRMVDECAPGIASSYSTDDVQAAFQTREAILGHTWASRAAGMDDPEASTVVGEIEFAPALGTGSGILAAPAYIDGWGIPVGTPADKVEAIFLAMLAATDLESMQAAAEFGLVTRNGVSHPNGPRDAAAAQASLVNGRGADLTHPAAGIARAKLGEALITILDGTPVEEALAAAEAAYLAEAGDQGLLN
;
A
#
# COMPACT_ATOMS: atom_id res chain seq x y z
N MET A 1 26.97 42.16 9.64
CA MET A 1 27.14 42.35 8.20
C MET A 1 26.92 40.96 7.61
N MET A 2 25.66 40.65 7.39
CA MET A 2 25.21 39.32 6.86
C MET A 2 25.09 39.42 5.34
N THR A 3 25.73 38.53 4.66
CA THR A 3 25.61 38.43 3.20
C THR A 3 24.69 37.22 2.88
N THR A 4 23.49 37.55 2.49
CA THR A 4 22.51 36.60 1.91
C THR A 4 22.96 36.19 0.52
N LYS A 5 23.18 34.87 0.31
CA LYS A 5 23.30 34.28 -1.03
C LYS A 5 21.93 33.71 -1.44
N GLY A 6 21.23 34.44 -2.30
CA GLY A 6 20.04 33.94 -2.96
C GLY A 6 20.38 32.91 -4.03
N LYS A 7 19.84 31.70 -3.94
CA LYS A 7 19.81 30.73 -5.02
C LYS A 7 18.74 31.13 -6.04
N ALA A 8 19.17 31.46 -7.26
CA ALA A 8 18.30 31.74 -8.38
C ALA A 8 17.91 30.42 -9.04
N TRP A 9 16.66 30.04 -8.97
CA TRP A 9 16.07 28.93 -9.74
C TRP A 9 16.03 29.31 -11.22
N ARG A 10 16.63 28.47 -12.04
CA ARG A 10 16.53 28.55 -13.49
C ARG A 10 15.39 27.63 -13.94
N LEU A 11 14.25 28.22 -14.27
CA LEU A 11 13.19 27.61 -15.05
C LEU A 11 13.71 27.29 -16.45
N ILE A 12 13.84 26.02 -16.80
CA ILE A 12 14.03 25.57 -18.19
C ILE A 12 12.66 25.04 -18.65
N ALA A 13 11.96 25.85 -19.43
CA ALA A 13 10.78 25.42 -20.17
C ALA A 13 11.26 24.64 -21.41
N VAL A 14 11.00 23.34 -21.45
CA VAL A 14 11.18 22.52 -22.67
C VAL A 14 9.81 22.39 -23.33
N LEU A 15 9.66 23.12 -24.44
CA LEU A 15 8.55 22.98 -25.38
C LEU A 15 8.81 21.74 -26.24
N LEU A 16 8.06 20.66 -26.01
CA LEU A 16 7.99 19.51 -26.91
C LEU A 16 6.80 19.69 -27.87
N ALA A 17 7.12 19.89 -29.15
CA ALA A 17 6.15 19.94 -30.23
C ALA A 17 5.72 18.51 -30.59
N PHE A 18 4.44 18.18 -30.41
CA PHE A 18 3.82 16.96 -30.93
C PHE A 18 3.56 17.13 -32.43
N VAL A 19 4.20 16.28 -33.22
CA VAL A 19 3.87 16.10 -34.65
C VAL A 19 2.89 14.93 -34.73
N LEU A 20 1.63 15.26 -35.10
CA LEU A 20 0.60 14.30 -35.48
C LEU A 20 0.90 13.80 -36.89
N LEU A 21 1.15 12.52 -37.04
CA LEU A 21 1.09 11.81 -38.34
C LEU A 21 -0.21 11.00 -38.36
N ALA A 22 -1.18 11.54 -39.06
CA ALA A 22 -2.35 10.81 -39.53
C ALA A 22 -1.97 10.07 -40.82
N ALA A 23 -2.08 8.73 -40.80
CA ALA A 23 -2.08 7.93 -42.02
C ALA A 23 -3.45 7.28 -42.17
N ALA A 24 -4.24 7.82 -43.08
CA ALA A 24 -5.43 7.20 -43.61
C ALA A 24 -5.04 6.16 -44.66
N CYS A 25 -5.63 4.97 -44.60
CA CYS A 25 -5.81 4.11 -45.78
C CYS A 25 -7.19 3.49 -45.68
N SER A 26 -8.04 3.96 -46.57
CA SER A 26 -9.28 3.34 -47.00
C SER A 26 -8.99 2.34 -48.11
N SER A 27 -9.70 1.22 -48.12
CA SER A 27 -10.19 0.62 -49.37
C SER A 27 -11.29 -0.39 -49.03
N ASP A 28 -12.38 -0.16 -49.71
CA ASP A 28 -13.59 -0.97 -49.88
C ASP A 28 -13.23 -2.31 -50.56
N ASP A 29 -14.04 -3.31 -50.37
CA ASP A 29 -14.99 -3.91 -51.29
C ASP A 29 -15.48 -5.31 -50.85
N ASP A 30 -16.74 -5.40 -50.70
CA ASP A 30 -17.80 -6.36 -51.11
C ASP A 30 -17.50 -7.88 -51.28
N ASP A 31 -18.44 -8.63 -50.77
CA ASP A 31 -19.32 -9.61 -51.36
C ASP A 31 -19.43 -10.99 -50.69
N ASP A 32 -20.70 -11.21 -50.31
CA ASP A 32 -21.56 -12.42 -50.45
C ASP A 32 -21.30 -13.76 -49.75
N ALA A 33 -22.32 -14.02 -48.89
CA ALA A 33 -23.19 -15.21 -48.84
C ALA A 33 -22.60 -16.63 -48.77
N ASP A 34 -22.94 -17.43 -47.80
CA ASP A 34 -24.03 -18.41 -47.86
C ASP A 34 -24.13 -19.30 -46.64
N SER A 35 -25.35 -19.59 -46.29
CA SER A 35 -26.02 -20.52 -45.42
C SER A 35 -25.39 -21.86 -45.07
N GLY A 36 -25.69 -22.36 -43.86
CA GLY A 36 -25.60 -23.78 -43.53
C GLY A 36 -25.96 -24.15 -42.08
N GLU A 37 -27.30 -24.29 -41.85
CA GLU A 37 -27.85 -25.01 -40.64
C GLU A 37 -27.35 -26.43 -40.51
N ALA A 38 -27.09 -26.88 -39.30
CA ALA A 38 -27.58 -28.17 -38.81
C ALA A 38 -27.26 -28.42 -37.32
N GLN A 39 -28.24 -28.42 -36.48
CA GLN A 39 -28.42 -29.32 -35.31
C GLN A 39 -29.21 -30.54 -35.80
N PRO A 40 -29.42 -31.64 -35.04
CA PRO A 40 -29.16 -31.94 -33.64
C PRO A 40 -28.68 -33.38 -33.37
N ALA A 41 -28.42 -33.77 -32.14
CA ALA A 41 -29.14 -34.89 -31.47
C ALA A 41 -28.47 -35.32 -30.16
N ALA A 42 -29.29 -35.38 -29.16
CA ALA A 42 -29.09 -35.92 -27.82
C ALA A 42 -29.01 -37.47 -27.83
N THR A 43 -28.34 -38.02 -26.84
CA THR A 43 -28.82 -39.23 -26.15
C THR A 43 -28.30 -39.32 -24.74
N ALA A 44 -29.22 -39.55 -23.81
CA ALA A 44 -29.08 -39.88 -22.42
C ALA A 44 -28.92 -41.41 -22.22
N ALA A 45 -28.32 -41.77 -21.07
CA ALA A 45 -28.61 -42.91 -20.21
C ALA A 45 -27.50 -42.98 -19.14
N ASP A 46 -27.76 -42.83 -17.89
CA ASP A 46 -28.55 -43.59 -16.88
C ASP A 46 -27.72 -44.66 -16.14
N SER A 47 -27.94 -44.69 -14.80
CA SER A 47 -27.68 -45.71 -13.78
C SER A 47 -26.21 -45.82 -13.29
N GLY A 48 -25.96 -46.00 -12.01
CA GLY A 48 -26.79 -46.31 -10.85
C GLY A 48 -25.97 -46.18 -9.57
N ALA A 49 -26.66 -46.08 -8.49
CA ALA A 49 -26.22 -46.04 -7.12
C ALA A 49 -25.57 -47.38 -6.66
N GLU A 50 -24.74 -47.31 -5.64
CA GLU A 50 -24.86 -48.19 -4.46
C GLU A 50 -24.02 -47.62 -3.29
N ASP A 51 -24.68 -47.65 -2.15
CA ASP A 51 -24.23 -47.36 -0.79
C ASP A 51 -23.17 -48.36 -0.33
N ASP A 52 -22.32 -47.95 0.61
CA ASP A 52 -21.98 -48.79 1.76
C ASP A 52 -21.38 -47.95 2.91
N ASP A 53 -22.15 -47.98 3.99
CA ASP A 53 -21.76 -47.61 5.35
C ASP A 53 -20.65 -48.54 5.89
N HIS A 54 -19.75 -47.98 6.68
CA HIS A 54 -19.21 -48.67 7.86
C HIS A 54 -18.68 -47.69 8.90
N ASP A 55 -19.41 -47.66 10.01
CA ASP A 55 -19.00 -47.25 11.35
C ASP A 55 -17.91 -48.16 11.95
N GLU A 56 -17.21 -47.62 12.90
CA GLU A 56 -16.66 -48.17 14.19
C GLU A 56 -15.32 -47.51 14.47
N ASP A 57 -15.23 -46.57 15.39
CA ASP A 57 -15.13 -46.65 16.85
C ASP A 57 -13.92 -47.45 17.35
N ASP A 58 -12.99 -46.77 18.00
CA ASP A 58 -12.37 -47.21 19.26
C ASP A 58 -11.38 -46.15 19.79
N GLY A 59 -11.71 -45.63 20.95
CA GLY A 59 -10.86 -44.79 21.78
C GLY A 59 -9.86 -45.65 22.58
N HIS A 60 -8.74 -45.02 22.90
CA HIS A 60 -7.96 -45.40 24.09
C HIS A 60 -7.31 -44.16 24.72
N ASP A 61 -7.86 -43.82 25.90
CA ASP A 61 -7.17 -43.11 26.96
C ASP A 61 -6.02 -43.94 27.51
N HIS A 62 -4.90 -43.32 27.84
CA HIS A 62 -4.04 -43.74 28.95
C HIS A 62 -3.33 -42.51 29.55
N ASP A 63 -3.73 -42.25 30.76
CA ASP A 63 -3.08 -41.44 31.79
C ASP A 63 -1.85 -42.15 32.41
N GLU A 64 -1.15 -41.37 33.22
CA GLU A 64 -0.20 -41.70 34.33
C GLU A 64 1.29 -41.69 33.93
N ASP A 65 2.01 -40.66 34.32
CA ASP A 65 2.59 -40.38 35.66
C ASP A 65 3.80 -41.31 35.99
N ASP A 66 4.96 -40.69 36.17
CA ASP A 66 5.87 -40.97 37.28
C ASP A 66 7.16 -40.13 37.14
N GLY A 67 7.40 -39.32 38.19
CA GLY A 67 8.65 -38.62 38.41
C GLY A 67 9.74 -39.53 38.96
N HIS A 68 10.97 -39.17 38.72
CA HIS A 68 12.11 -39.54 39.55
C HIS A 68 13.13 -38.43 39.66
N ASP A 69 13.22 -37.88 40.88
CA ASP A 69 14.40 -37.21 41.41
C ASP A 69 15.57 -38.21 41.51
N HIS A 70 16.77 -37.78 41.26
CA HIS A 70 17.96 -38.27 41.93
C HIS A 70 19.10 -37.26 41.95
N ASP A 71 19.61 -37.12 43.12
CA ASP A 71 20.60 -36.34 43.79
C ASP A 71 22.01 -36.31 43.16
N GLU A 72 22.66 -35.26 43.57
CA GLU A 72 24.07 -34.91 43.59
C GLU A 72 25.06 -36.07 43.76
N ASP A 73 26.24 -35.90 43.11
CA ASP A 73 27.52 -36.13 43.80
C ASP A 73 28.71 -35.54 43.02
N ASP A 74 29.49 -34.77 43.77
CA ASP A 74 30.81 -34.23 43.47
C ASP A 74 31.83 -35.26 42.99
N MET A 75 32.79 -34.88 42.14
CA MET A 75 34.21 -35.15 42.33
C MET A 75 35.09 -34.36 41.38
N ASP A 76 36.03 -33.60 41.97
CA ASP A 76 37.25 -33.04 41.42
C ASP A 76 38.07 -34.06 40.61
N ASP A 77 38.72 -33.65 39.53
CA ASP A 77 40.18 -33.66 39.47
C ASP A 77 40.74 -32.99 38.20
N ALA A 78 41.85 -32.35 38.38
CA ALA A 78 42.62 -31.52 37.46
C ALA A 78 43.34 -32.34 36.36
N ALA A 79 43.40 -31.79 35.15
CA ALA A 79 44.56 -31.92 34.31
C ALA A 79 44.69 -30.72 33.34
N ASP A 80 45.72 -29.93 33.64
CA ASP A 80 46.38 -28.96 32.73
C ASP A 80 46.65 -29.60 31.37
N ASP A 81 46.13 -28.96 30.32
CA ASP A 81 46.73 -29.02 29.00
C ASP A 81 46.63 -27.63 28.37
N ALA A 82 47.76 -26.94 28.41
CA ALA A 82 47.99 -25.68 27.68
C ALA A 82 47.88 -25.97 26.18
N MET A 83 46.82 -25.50 25.57
CA MET A 83 46.78 -25.27 24.13
C MET A 83 46.95 -23.78 23.89
N ASP A 84 47.98 -23.48 23.10
CA ASP A 84 48.32 -22.18 22.55
C ASP A 84 47.03 -21.52 22.01
N ASP A 85 46.60 -20.46 22.67
CA ASP A 85 45.70 -19.46 22.09
C ASP A 85 46.53 -18.68 21.04
N ASP A 86 46.49 -19.20 19.81
CA ASP A 86 46.71 -18.38 18.64
C ASP A 86 45.59 -17.32 18.63
N ALA A 87 45.91 -16.18 19.23
CA ALA A 87 45.16 -14.96 19.06
C ALA A 87 45.13 -14.67 17.56
N MET A 88 44.05 -15.04 16.91
CA MET A 88 43.63 -14.41 15.68
C MET A 88 43.35 -12.96 16.09
N ASP A 89 44.33 -12.08 15.79
CA ASP A 89 44.08 -10.64 15.71
C ASP A 89 42.95 -10.43 14.72
N ASP A 90 41.74 -10.32 15.25
CA ASP A 90 40.59 -9.72 14.56
C ASP A 90 40.87 -8.20 14.47
N ASP A 91 41.80 -7.83 13.60
CA ASP A 91 41.92 -6.50 13.03
C ASP A 91 40.72 -6.31 12.05
N MET A 92 39.50 -6.40 12.56
CA MET A 92 38.38 -5.72 11.94
C MET A 92 38.67 -4.23 12.18
N MET A 93 39.28 -3.59 11.21
CA MET A 93 39.28 -2.12 11.11
C MET A 93 37.81 -1.73 11.23
N GLU A 94 37.45 -1.08 12.35
CA GLU A 94 36.16 -0.41 12.45
C GLU A 94 36.06 0.51 11.23
N ALA A 95 35.15 0.18 10.33
CA ALA A 95 34.89 1.01 9.16
C ALA A 95 34.49 2.39 9.66
N GLU A 96 35.14 3.45 9.19
CA GLU A 96 34.78 4.82 9.52
C GLU A 96 33.35 5.08 9.04
N LEU A 97 32.46 5.43 9.97
CA LEU A 97 31.07 5.78 9.67
C LEU A 97 31.04 7.14 8.96
N ILE A 98 30.01 7.40 8.18
CA ILE A 98 29.88 8.63 7.40
C ILE A 98 29.68 9.83 8.33
N SER A 99 28.63 9.79 9.15
CA SER A 99 28.28 10.83 10.12
C SER A 99 27.39 10.26 11.23
N ASP A 100 26.99 11.09 12.18
CA ASP A 100 25.99 10.72 13.19
C ASP A 100 24.61 10.60 12.55
N GLU A 101 24.30 11.41 11.53
CA GLU A 101 23.03 11.41 10.79
C GLU A 101 22.96 10.25 9.76
N CYS A 102 24.10 9.73 9.30
CA CYS A 102 24.17 8.55 8.44
C CYS A 102 25.18 7.54 9.03
N PRO A 103 24.78 6.73 10.03
CA PRO A 103 25.68 5.88 10.82
C PRO A 103 26.00 4.56 10.12
N ILE A 104 26.44 4.64 8.87
CA ILE A 104 26.84 3.49 8.05
C ILE A 104 28.29 3.62 7.56
N PRO A 105 28.93 2.50 7.20
CA PRO A 105 30.28 2.52 6.65
C PRO A 105 30.37 3.35 5.38
N ASN A 106 31.39 4.23 5.30
CA ASN A 106 31.65 5.01 4.09
C ASN A 106 32.23 4.12 2.99
N PRO A 107 31.59 3.96 1.82
CA PRO A 107 32.15 3.18 0.71
C PRO A 107 33.47 3.77 0.23
N SER A 108 34.38 2.91 -0.22
CA SER A 108 35.69 3.35 -0.75
C SER A 108 35.61 4.09 -2.10
N GLU A 109 34.52 3.85 -2.84
CA GLU A 109 34.21 4.48 -4.14
C GLU A 109 32.83 5.12 -4.09
N VAL A 110 32.63 6.12 -4.95
CA VAL A 110 31.30 6.77 -5.05
C VAL A 110 30.27 5.78 -5.56
N ILE A 111 29.16 5.65 -4.83
CA ILE A 111 27.99 4.86 -5.20
C ILE A 111 26.88 5.82 -5.60
N GLU A 112 26.53 5.80 -6.88
CA GLU A 112 25.38 6.52 -7.41
C GLU A 112 24.15 5.61 -7.32
N ILE A 113 23.03 6.13 -6.78
CA ILE A 113 21.77 5.41 -6.57
C ILE A 113 20.66 6.25 -7.20
N ASP A 114 20.04 5.69 -8.24
CA ASP A 114 18.84 6.27 -8.83
C ASP A 114 17.60 5.68 -8.12
N ALA A 115 16.79 6.54 -7.52
CA ALA A 115 15.58 6.15 -6.80
C ALA A 115 14.31 6.74 -7.42
N ILE A 116 13.22 5.99 -7.37
CA ILE A 116 11.92 6.41 -7.87
C ILE A 116 10.80 6.09 -6.89
N GLY A 117 9.83 6.99 -6.79
CA GLY A 117 8.66 6.84 -5.93
C GLY A 117 7.60 7.90 -6.19
N TRP A 118 6.64 7.99 -5.30
CA TRP A 118 5.64 9.07 -5.27
C TRP A 118 5.80 9.94 -4.03
N GLU A 119 5.56 11.24 -4.18
CA GLU A 119 5.83 12.22 -3.15
C GLU A 119 4.61 12.48 -2.25
N PHE A 120 4.87 12.55 -0.95
CA PHE A 120 4.04 13.19 0.06
C PHE A 120 4.93 13.52 1.29
N PRO A 121 4.52 14.40 2.22
CA PRO A 121 5.45 15.04 3.16
C PRO A 121 6.40 14.10 3.92
N ILE A 122 5.92 12.97 4.41
CA ILE A 122 6.77 12.01 5.13
C ILE A 122 7.80 11.32 4.21
N ILE A 123 7.49 11.10 2.93
CA ILE A 123 8.44 10.54 1.95
C ILE A 123 9.51 11.56 1.60
N THR A 124 9.15 12.84 1.51
CA THR A 124 10.12 13.93 1.31
C THR A 124 11.12 13.95 2.45
N GLN A 125 10.65 13.78 3.71
CA GLN A 125 11.55 13.69 4.86
C GLN A 125 12.52 12.52 4.74
N TYR A 126 12.04 11.30 4.43
CA TYR A 126 12.92 10.15 4.23
C TYR A 126 13.90 10.32 3.06
N ALA A 127 13.54 11.11 2.05
CA ALA A 127 14.45 11.45 0.97
C ALA A 127 15.57 12.38 1.44
N GLU A 128 15.27 13.34 2.33
CA GLU A 128 16.27 14.21 2.97
C GLU A 128 17.24 13.38 3.85
N GLU A 129 16.73 12.40 4.60
CA GLU A 129 17.56 11.48 5.41
C GLU A 129 18.50 10.62 4.53
N LEU A 130 18.06 10.21 3.33
CA LEU A 130 18.97 9.56 2.37
C LEU A 130 20.10 10.50 1.92
N GLU A 131 19.79 11.78 1.68
CA GLU A 131 20.78 12.78 1.24
C GLU A 131 21.83 13.06 2.31
N ASP A 132 21.60 12.81 3.60
CA ASP A 132 22.59 12.94 4.66
C ASP A 132 23.76 11.98 4.46
N CYS A 133 23.54 10.83 3.83
CA CYS A 133 24.61 9.92 3.44
C CYS A 133 25.53 10.47 2.31
N GLU A 134 25.17 11.58 1.67
CA GLU A 134 26.03 12.25 0.67
C GLU A 134 27.23 13.00 1.29
N GLU A 135 27.27 13.13 2.63
CA GLU A 135 28.49 13.54 3.33
C GLU A 135 29.64 12.54 3.10
N GLY A 136 29.28 11.26 2.88
CA GLY A 136 30.19 10.21 2.41
C GLY A 136 30.25 10.07 0.89
N ASN A 137 30.48 8.83 0.46
CA ASN A 137 30.59 8.47 -0.95
C ASN A 137 29.27 7.94 -1.56
N TYR A 138 28.11 8.38 -1.05
CA TYR A 138 26.82 8.15 -1.68
C TYR A 138 26.40 9.36 -2.52
N ARG A 139 25.62 9.12 -3.58
CA ARG A 139 24.96 10.17 -4.38
C ARG A 139 23.61 9.66 -4.80
N PHE A 140 22.54 10.41 -4.48
CA PHE A 140 21.17 10.02 -4.78
C PHE A 140 20.57 10.90 -5.88
N ASN A 141 19.97 10.25 -6.87
CA ASN A 141 19.11 10.89 -7.86
C ASN A 141 17.66 10.48 -7.59
N LEU A 142 16.94 11.29 -6.83
CA LEU A 142 15.58 10.99 -6.40
C LEU A 142 14.58 11.52 -7.43
N GLN A 143 13.73 10.65 -7.97
CA GLN A 143 12.67 11.00 -8.91
C GLN A 143 11.31 10.71 -8.29
N PHE A 144 10.58 11.76 -7.93
CA PHE A 144 9.21 11.65 -7.45
C PHE A 144 8.24 12.04 -8.55
N LEU A 145 7.22 11.20 -8.75
CA LEU A 145 6.17 11.36 -9.77
C LEU A 145 4.80 11.26 -9.10
N ASP A 146 3.74 11.55 -9.85
CA ASP A 146 2.41 11.10 -9.45
C ASP A 146 2.37 9.58 -9.25
N SER A 147 1.57 9.10 -8.31
CA SER A 147 1.54 7.69 -7.93
C SER A 147 1.23 6.72 -9.08
N VAL A 148 0.39 7.12 -10.03
CA VAL A 148 0.07 6.32 -11.23
C VAL A 148 1.25 6.29 -12.19
N GLU A 149 1.90 7.43 -12.41
CA GLU A 149 3.09 7.54 -13.26
C GLU A 149 4.27 6.77 -12.66
N ALA A 150 4.53 6.92 -11.36
CA ALA A 150 5.59 6.22 -10.65
C ALA A 150 5.43 4.69 -10.73
N ARG A 151 4.24 4.17 -10.45
CA ARG A 151 3.94 2.72 -10.57
C ARG A 151 4.15 2.20 -11.99
N SER A 152 3.70 2.95 -12.99
CA SER A 152 3.90 2.58 -14.40
C SER A 152 5.38 2.58 -14.76
N ALA A 153 6.13 3.59 -14.35
CA ALA A 153 7.55 3.71 -14.61
C ALA A 153 8.35 2.58 -13.95
N MET A 154 8.12 2.31 -12.65
CA MET A 154 8.79 1.22 -11.92
C MET A 154 8.48 -0.16 -12.52
N THR A 155 7.22 -0.41 -12.92
CA THR A 155 6.84 -1.69 -13.55
C THR A 155 7.55 -1.88 -14.90
N GLN A 156 7.63 -0.82 -15.72
CA GLN A 156 8.31 -0.87 -17.00
C GLN A 156 9.82 -1.02 -16.84
N ASP A 157 10.41 -0.29 -15.89
CA ASP A 157 11.83 -0.33 -15.60
C ASP A 157 12.25 -1.73 -15.11
N ALA A 158 11.54 -2.29 -14.13
CA ALA A 158 11.77 -3.63 -13.61
C ALA A 158 11.63 -4.74 -14.69
N ALA A 159 10.65 -4.60 -15.59
CA ALA A 159 10.43 -5.56 -16.67
C ALA A 159 11.58 -5.63 -17.70
N THR A 160 12.49 -4.66 -17.71
CA THR A 160 13.68 -4.70 -18.57
C THR A 160 14.70 -5.76 -18.14
N GLY A 161 14.68 -6.18 -16.85
CA GLY A 161 15.67 -7.06 -16.23
C GLY A 161 17.05 -6.41 -16.02
N SER A 162 17.15 -5.11 -16.30
CA SER A 162 18.32 -4.27 -16.06
C SER A 162 17.79 -2.88 -15.69
N PRO A 163 17.30 -2.73 -14.46
CA PRO A 163 16.62 -1.51 -14.03
C PRO A 163 17.56 -0.31 -14.09
N THR A 164 17.00 0.84 -14.43
CA THR A 164 17.68 2.14 -14.36
C THR A 164 17.69 2.66 -12.93
N PHE A 165 16.61 2.43 -12.20
CA PHE A 165 16.50 2.79 -10.79
C PHE A 165 16.87 1.59 -9.92
N GLU A 166 17.73 1.80 -8.93
CA GLU A 166 18.15 0.77 -8.00
C GLU A 166 17.37 0.76 -6.68
N LEU A 167 16.53 1.78 -6.45
CA LEU A 167 15.72 1.93 -5.25
C LEU A 167 14.29 2.35 -5.61
N TYR A 168 13.33 1.53 -5.22
CA TYR A 168 11.89 1.76 -5.44
C TYR A 168 11.19 2.08 -4.12
N GLN A 169 10.46 3.21 -4.07
CA GLN A 169 9.52 3.49 -2.99
C GLN A 169 8.12 3.04 -3.41
N GLY A 170 7.44 2.32 -2.55
CA GLY A 170 6.10 1.85 -2.87
C GLY A 170 5.29 1.35 -1.68
N SER A 171 3.97 1.30 -1.87
CA SER A 171 3.06 0.69 -0.88
C SER A 171 3.14 -0.84 -0.91
N ASN A 172 2.78 -1.49 0.21
CA ASN A 172 2.76 -2.96 0.32
C ASN A 172 1.97 -3.63 -0.82
N ALA A 173 0.85 -3.07 -1.27
CA ALA A 173 0.09 -3.62 -2.38
C ALA A 173 0.90 -3.62 -3.68
N PHE A 174 1.61 -2.54 -3.98
CA PHE A 174 2.42 -2.41 -5.18
C PHE A 174 3.73 -3.22 -5.08
N ILE A 175 4.39 -3.19 -3.92
CA ILE A 175 5.54 -4.06 -3.62
C ILE A 175 5.15 -5.53 -3.83
N GLY A 176 3.97 -5.94 -3.32
CA GLY A 176 3.43 -7.28 -3.54
C GLY A 176 3.19 -7.63 -5.01
N GLU A 177 2.69 -6.70 -5.81
CA GLU A 177 2.53 -6.88 -7.26
C GLU A 177 3.88 -7.08 -7.96
N LEU A 178 4.88 -6.27 -7.66
CA LEU A 178 6.23 -6.39 -8.23
C LEU A 178 6.92 -7.68 -7.76
N ALA A 179 6.80 -8.03 -6.49
CA ALA A 179 7.38 -9.26 -5.93
C ALA A 179 6.76 -10.51 -6.57
N ASN A 180 5.44 -10.57 -6.74
CA ASN A 180 4.76 -11.69 -7.42
C ASN A 180 5.18 -11.82 -8.89
N GLN A 181 5.60 -10.75 -9.54
CA GLN A 181 6.15 -10.77 -10.91
C GLN A 181 7.65 -11.12 -10.94
N GLY A 182 8.29 -11.28 -9.78
CA GLY A 182 9.72 -11.56 -9.67
C GLY A 182 10.61 -10.35 -9.97
N PHE A 183 10.09 -9.14 -9.78
CA PHE A 183 10.78 -7.88 -10.10
C PHE A 183 11.54 -7.29 -8.91
N LEU A 184 11.29 -7.76 -7.67
CA LEU A 184 12.00 -7.31 -6.48
C LEU A 184 12.88 -8.42 -5.90
N MET A 185 13.98 -8.00 -5.27
CA MET A 185 14.89 -8.90 -4.57
C MET A 185 14.36 -9.22 -3.18
N PRO A 186 14.45 -10.48 -2.70
CA PRO A 186 14.21 -10.79 -1.30
C PRO A 186 15.33 -10.21 -0.43
N LEU A 187 14.96 -9.58 0.69
CA LEU A 187 15.86 -8.88 1.60
C LEU A 187 16.15 -9.65 2.91
N ASN A 188 15.61 -10.87 3.09
CA ASN A 188 15.71 -11.62 4.34
C ASN A 188 17.13 -11.72 4.91
N ASP A 189 18.12 -12.05 4.07
CA ASP A 189 19.51 -12.23 4.51
C ASP A 189 20.11 -10.91 4.99
N LEU A 190 19.79 -9.80 4.32
CA LEU A 190 20.24 -8.46 4.70
C LEU A 190 19.55 -7.97 5.98
N VAL A 191 18.22 -8.17 6.08
CA VAL A 191 17.47 -7.88 7.31
C VAL A 191 18.04 -8.65 8.49
N ALA A 192 18.26 -9.96 8.34
CA ALA A 192 18.83 -10.78 9.41
C ALA A 192 20.27 -10.33 9.79
N LYS A 193 21.09 -9.94 8.78
CA LYS A 193 22.47 -9.49 9.00
C LYS A 193 22.55 -8.21 9.82
N TYR A 194 21.65 -7.27 9.57
CA TYR A 194 21.72 -5.93 10.16
C TYR A 194 20.67 -5.66 11.25
N SER A 195 19.85 -6.68 11.62
CA SER A 195 18.76 -6.54 12.58
C SER A 195 19.19 -5.94 13.92
N ASP A 196 20.27 -6.45 14.49
CA ASP A 196 20.76 -6.02 15.80
C ASP A 196 21.43 -4.63 15.73
N GLN A 197 22.07 -4.31 14.61
CA GLN A 197 22.78 -3.03 14.44
C GLN A 197 21.82 -1.85 14.30
N PHE A 198 20.68 -2.06 13.64
CA PHE A 198 19.67 -1.02 13.38
C PHE A 198 18.38 -1.22 14.17
N ASP A 199 18.41 -2.05 15.20
CA ASP A 199 17.25 -2.33 16.08
C ASP A 199 15.97 -2.62 15.27
N LEU A 200 16.06 -3.46 14.21
CA LEU A 200 14.92 -3.75 13.34
C LEU A 200 13.77 -4.48 14.05
N GLY A 201 14.03 -5.06 15.22
CA GLY A 201 13.01 -5.62 16.10
C GLY A 201 12.05 -4.58 16.71
N GLU A 202 12.36 -3.29 16.62
CA GLU A 202 11.46 -2.21 17.04
C GLU A 202 10.38 -1.88 15.97
N ILE A 203 10.51 -2.40 14.76
CA ILE A 203 9.44 -2.36 13.75
C ILE A 203 8.49 -3.52 14.04
N ASP A 204 7.18 -3.24 14.17
CA ASP A 204 6.17 -4.24 14.48
C ASP A 204 6.14 -5.38 13.45
N ASP A 205 6.02 -6.63 13.92
CA ASP A 205 5.93 -7.82 13.07
C ASP A 205 4.81 -7.72 12.02
N ALA A 206 3.74 -6.99 12.31
CA ALA A 206 2.65 -6.78 11.36
C ALA A 206 3.10 -5.96 10.14
N PHE A 207 4.00 -5.00 10.31
CA PHE A 207 4.54 -4.21 9.19
C PHE A 207 5.52 -5.04 8.35
N TRP A 208 6.37 -5.84 8.98
CA TRP A 208 7.21 -6.81 8.26
C TRP A 208 6.36 -7.83 7.48
N ALA A 209 5.25 -8.30 8.06
CA ALA A 209 4.33 -9.20 7.36
C ALA A 209 3.69 -8.52 6.13
N MET A 210 3.35 -7.21 6.21
CA MET A 210 2.84 -6.45 5.07
C MET A 210 3.88 -6.20 3.97
N ALA A 211 5.18 -6.18 4.32
CA ALA A 211 6.30 -6.07 3.38
C ALA A 211 6.74 -7.42 2.79
N SER A 212 6.03 -8.52 3.13
CA SER A 212 6.45 -9.89 2.80
C SER A 212 5.43 -10.62 1.92
N ILE A 213 5.93 -11.47 1.03
CA ILE A 213 5.17 -12.44 0.25
C ILE A 213 5.78 -13.82 0.49
N ASP A 214 4.98 -14.80 0.88
CA ASP A 214 5.41 -16.19 1.14
C ASP A 214 6.62 -16.29 2.11
N GLY A 215 6.68 -15.37 3.10
CA GLY A 215 7.76 -15.31 4.08
C GLY A 215 9.06 -14.68 3.56
N GLN A 216 9.07 -14.14 2.36
CA GLN A 216 10.17 -13.34 1.83
C GLN A 216 9.86 -11.87 2.00
N ILE A 217 10.78 -11.12 2.59
CA ILE A 217 10.70 -9.67 2.79
C ILE A 217 11.16 -8.98 1.50
N TYR A 218 10.39 -8.01 0.98
CA TYR A 218 10.71 -7.30 -0.26
C TYR A 218 10.85 -5.80 -0.08
N ALA A 219 10.55 -5.27 1.11
CA ALA A 219 10.78 -3.86 1.42
C ALA A 219 11.13 -3.67 2.89
N VAL A 220 11.82 -2.57 3.20
CA VAL A 220 11.98 -2.05 4.56
C VAL A 220 10.79 -1.15 4.85
N PRO A 221 9.90 -1.50 5.82
CA PRO A 221 8.73 -0.69 6.15
C PRO A 221 9.16 0.62 6.81
N MET A 222 8.65 1.75 6.33
CA MET A 222 8.99 3.08 6.87
C MET A 222 7.76 3.89 7.29
N VAL A 223 6.69 3.87 6.52
CA VAL A 223 5.45 4.62 6.77
C VAL A 223 4.32 3.66 7.06
N SER A 224 3.52 3.93 8.09
CA SER A 224 2.22 3.31 8.30
C SER A 224 1.13 4.25 7.81
N ASN A 225 0.16 3.75 7.04
CA ASN A 225 -0.87 4.57 6.44
C ASN A 225 -2.24 3.89 6.49
N THR A 226 -3.28 4.71 6.55
CA THR A 226 -4.68 4.29 6.50
C THR A 226 -5.54 5.40 5.92
N MET A 227 -6.85 5.17 5.82
CA MET A 227 -7.81 6.20 5.47
C MET A 227 -8.78 6.45 6.61
N HIS A 228 -9.20 7.71 6.78
CA HIS A 228 -10.17 8.11 7.79
C HIS A 228 -10.94 9.37 7.37
N VAL A 229 -11.87 9.82 8.19
CA VAL A 229 -12.71 11.00 7.90
C VAL A 229 -11.95 12.28 8.24
N PHE A 230 -11.95 13.23 7.29
CA PHE A 230 -11.51 14.62 7.41
C PHE A 230 -12.73 15.51 7.41
N TYR A 231 -12.77 16.52 8.28
CA TYR A 231 -13.87 17.47 8.29
C TYR A 231 -13.44 18.87 8.73
N ASN A 232 -14.00 19.90 8.09
CA ASN A 232 -13.82 21.28 8.53
C ASN A 232 -14.75 21.55 9.72
N LYS A 233 -14.18 21.59 10.94
CA LYS A 233 -14.93 21.69 12.17
C LYS A 233 -15.77 22.97 12.26
N PRO A 234 -15.22 24.19 12.02
CA PRO A 234 -16.02 25.41 12.02
C PRO A 234 -17.21 25.37 11.07
N ALA A 235 -17.01 24.81 9.85
CA ALA A 235 -18.08 24.70 8.86
C ALA A 235 -19.19 23.73 9.31
N MET A 236 -18.82 22.57 9.85
CA MET A 236 -19.79 21.60 10.38
C MET A 236 -20.57 22.17 11.57
N GLU A 237 -19.90 22.91 12.47
CA GLU A 237 -20.54 23.59 13.60
C GLU A 237 -21.50 24.70 13.13
N GLU A 238 -21.13 25.52 12.13
CA GLU A 238 -21.97 26.54 11.52
C GLU A 238 -23.26 25.98 10.94
N LEU A 239 -23.18 24.78 10.32
CA LEU A 239 -24.34 24.07 9.77
C LEU A 239 -25.10 23.25 10.82
N GLY A 240 -24.59 23.15 12.06
CA GLY A 240 -25.18 22.35 13.13
C GLY A 240 -25.16 20.84 12.84
N LEU A 241 -24.15 20.38 12.08
CA LEU A 241 -24.02 18.98 11.68
C LEU A 241 -23.03 18.23 12.58
N SER A 242 -23.32 16.96 12.79
CA SER A 242 -22.40 16.02 13.46
C SER A 242 -21.56 15.28 12.44
N VAL A 243 -20.34 14.89 12.83
CA VAL A 243 -19.48 14.02 12.00
C VAL A 243 -20.09 12.62 11.92
N PRO A 244 -20.29 12.07 10.71
CA PRO A 244 -20.87 10.73 10.55
C PRO A 244 -19.89 9.64 10.99
N THR A 245 -20.42 8.53 11.48
CA THR A 245 -19.67 7.32 11.85
C THR A 245 -20.04 6.13 10.96
N THR A 246 -21.15 6.22 10.23
CA THR A 246 -21.63 5.20 9.32
C THR A 246 -21.93 5.80 7.94
N PHE A 247 -21.97 4.95 6.91
CA PHE A 247 -22.36 5.36 5.55
C PHE A 247 -23.78 5.95 5.51
N ASP A 248 -24.72 5.40 6.30
CA ASP A 248 -26.09 5.93 6.35
C ASP A 248 -26.14 7.35 6.94
N GLU A 249 -25.37 7.62 7.98
CA GLU A 249 -25.20 8.96 8.54
C GLU A 249 -24.49 9.89 7.54
N ALA A 250 -23.45 9.39 6.84
CA ALA A 250 -22.73 10.17 5.83
C ALA A 250 -23.64 10.62 4.69
N PHE A 251 -24.58 9.78 4.21
CA PHE A 251 -25.59 10.17 3.22
C PHE A 251 -26.53 11.27 3.73
N GLN A 252 -26.91 11.24 5.01
CA GLN A 252 -27.76 12.27 5.59
C GLN A 252 -27.00 13.60 5.72
N THR A 253 -25.75 13.52 6.21
CA THR A 253 -24.90 14.68 6.40
C THR A 253 -24.54 15.33 5.06
N CYS A 254 -24.18 14.52 4.03
CA CYS A 254 -23.84 15.03 2.72
C CYS A 254 -24.99 15.80 2.07
N ARG A 255 -26.23 15.31 2.17
CA ARG A 255 -27.40 16.03 1.65
C ARG A 255 -27.60 17.37 2.35
N ALA A 256 -27.45 17.42 3.68
CA ALA A 256 -27.55 18.65 4.45
C ALA A 256 -26.45 19.69 4.06
N ILE A 257 -25.24 19.22 3.75
CA ILE A 257 -24.15 20.06 3.25
C ILE A 257 -24.52 20.65 1.87
N ILE A 258 -24.99 19.81 0.94
CA ILE A 258 -25.41 20.24 -0.41
C ILE A 258 -26.61 21.22 -0.30
N ASP A 259 -27.61 20.92 0.53
CA ASP A 259 -28.76 21.80 0.74
C ASP A 259 -28.36 23.17 1.33
N SER A 260 -27.22 23.26 2.00
CA SER A 260 -26.67 24.53 2.52
C SER A 260 -25.90 25.36 1.47
N GLY A 261 -25.66 24.79 0.27
CA GLY A 261 -25.09 25.50 -0.87
C GLY A 261 -23.65 25.10 -1.22
N TYR A 262 -23.11 24.01 -0.65
CA TYR A 262 -21.87 23.40 -1.11
C TYR A 262 -22.14 22.48 -2.31
N ASP A 263 -21.21 22.42 -3.25
CA ASP A 263 -21.28 21.52 -4.40
C ASP A 263 -20.88 20.08 -4.01
N ILE A 264 -20.06 19.93 -2.97
CA ILE A 264 -19.54 18.64 -2.45
C ILE A 264 -20.10 18.42 -1.06
N GLY A 265 -20.88 17.35 -0.87
CA GLY A 265 -21.42 16.96 0.42
C GLY A 265 -20.55 15.98 1.20
N PHE A 266 -19.87 15.10 0.47
CA PHE A 266 -18.89 14.15 1.00
C PHE A 266 -17.90 13.78 -0.10
N LEU A 267 -16.62 14.05 0.09
CA LEU A 267 -15.61 13.81 -0.91
C LEU A 267 -14.89 12.47 -0.69
N TYR A 268 -14.79 11.69 -1.75
CA TYR A 268 -13.99 10.48 -1.84
C TYR A 268 -12.89 10.64 -2.90
N MET A 269 -11.83 9.90 -2.74
CA MET A 269 -10.80 9.71 -3.75
C MET A 269 -11.22 8.57 -4.68
N LEU A 270 -11.71 8.90 -5.87
CA LEU A 270 -12.31 7.92 -6.77
C LEU A 270 -11.71 7.98 -8.19
N SER A 271 -10.48 8.51 -8.32
CA SER A 271 -9.79 8.54 -9.60
C SER A 271 -9.61 7.12 -10.19
N ALA A 272 -9.70 7.06 -11.51
CA ALA A 272 -9.54 5.79 -12.22
C ALA A 272 -8.14 5.21 -12.03
N GLY A 273 -8.06 3.89 -12.02
CA GLY A 273 -6.81 3.14 -11.96
C GLY A 273 -6.63 2.36 -10.67
N TRP A 274 -6.63 3.00 -9.50
CA TRP A 274 -6.39 2.31 -8.22
C TRP A 274 -7.29 2.79 -7.07
N ALA A 275 -7.69 4.05 -7.06
CA ALA A 275 -8.42 4.64 -5.94
C ALA A 275 -9.80 4.00 -5.74
N TRP A 276 -10.54 3.77 -6.82
CA TRP A 276 -11.84 3.10 -6.79
C TRP A 276 -11.79 1.73 -6.14
N GLN A 277 -10.79 0.93 -6.49
CA GLN A 277 -10.65 -0.41 -5.98
C GLN A 277 -10.38 -0.41 -4.49
N ILE A 278 -9.54 0.51 -4.00
CA ILE A 278 -9.24 0.63 -2.56
C ILE A 278 -10.49 1.02 -1.78
N GLU A 279 -11.26 1.98 -2.28
CA GLU A 279 -12.52 2.39 -1.64
C GLU A 279 -13.56 1.27 -1.69
N PHE A 280 -13.68 0.55 -2.82
CA PHE A 280 -14.54 -0.63 -2.92
C PHE A 280 -14.13 -1.70 -1.93
N ASP A 281 -12.84 -2.05 -1.89
CA ASP A 281 -12.30 -3.06 -0.97
C ASP A 281 -12.48 -2.65 0.49
N SER A 282 -12.40 -1.35 0.78
CA SER A 282 -12.61 -0.81 2.13
C SER A 282 -14.08 -0.93 2.57
N VAL A 283 -15.02 -0.56 1.69
CA VAL A 283 -16.46 -0.73 1.98
C VAL A 283 -16.83 -2.21 2.08
N LEU A 284 -16.35 -3.06 1.16
CA LEU A 284 -16.58 -4.50 1.19
C LEU A 284 -15.99 -5.15 2.45
N GLY A 285 -14.73 -4.79 2.78
CA GLY A 285 -14.04 -5.25 3.97
C GLY A 285 -14.74 -4.84 5.26
N SER A 286 -15.35 -3.64 5.29
CA SER A 286 -16.19 -3.23 6.42
C SER A 286 -17.44 -4.10 6.62
N MET A 287 -17.81 -4.90 5.63
CA MET A 287 -18.86 -5.93 5.74
C MET A 287 -18.30 -7.31 6.11
N GLY A 288 -16.99 -7.42 6.35
CA GLY A 288 -16.31 -8.68 6.68
C GLY A 288 -16.05 -9.59 5.48
N VAL A 289 -16.00 -9.04 4.25
CA VAL A 289 -15.81 -9.79 3.01
C VAL A 289 -14.59 -9.23 2.26
N THR A 290 -13.75 -10.11 1.72
CA THR A 290 -12.64 -9.76 0.84
C THR A 290 -13.03 -9.91 -0.63
N PRO A 291 -12.43 -9.17 -1.58
CA PRO A 291 -12.79 -9.24 -3.00
C PRO A 291 -12.59 -10.62 -3.62
N ILE A 292 -11.60 -11.36 -3.14
CA ILE A 292 -11.39 -12.77 -3.45
C ILE A 292 -11.09 -13.54 -2.17
N ASP A 293 -11.35 -14.83 -2.17
CA ASP A 293 -10.95 -15.72 -1.08
C ASP A 293 -9.43 -15.80 -0.98
N PRO A 294 -8.82 -15.55 0.19
CA PRO A 294 -7.36 -15.45 0.34
C PRO A 294 -6.62 -16.78 0.14
N LEU A 295 -7.31 -17.93 0.17
CA LEU A 295 -6.70 -19.24 0.03
C LEU A 295 -6.92 -19.84 -1.36
N THR A 296 -8.06 -19.59 -1.97
CA THR A 296 -8.48 -20.24 -3.21
C THR A 296 -8.51 -19.31 -4.41
N GLY A 297 -8.46 -18.00 -4.19
CA GLY A 297 -8.65 -17.01 -5.24
C GLY A 297 -10.11 -16.90 -5.74
N ALA A 298 -11.08 -17.58 -5.12
CA ALA A 298 -12.46 -17.53 -5.57
C ALA A 298 -13.02 -16.08 -5.42
N PRO A 299 -13.68 -15.51 -6.46
CA PRO A 299 -14.14 -14.13 -6.42
C PRO A 299 -15.36 -13.95 -5.51
N ASN A 300 -15.41 -12.81 -4.81
CA ASN A 300 -16.52 -12.39 -3.96
C ASN A 300 -17.12 -11.04 -4.40
N PHE A 301 -16.56 -10.38 -5.41
CA PHE A 301 -16.99 -9.03 -5.77
C PHE A 301 -18.36 -8.93 -6.46
N ASN A 302 -18.91 -10.03 -6.98
CA ASN A 302 -20.30 -10.10 -7.41
C ASN A 302 -21.24 -10.76 -6.37
N SER A 303 -20.76 -10.93 -5.14
CA SER A 303 -21.59 -11.38 -4.02
C SER A 303 -22.60 -10.28 -3.60
N PRO A 304 -23.63 -10.60 -2.80
CA PRO A 304 -24.53 -9.58 -2.25
C PRO A 304 -23.78 -8.44 -1.50
N ALA A 305 -22.69 -8.75 -0.83
CA ALA A 305 -21.85 -7.75 -0.17
C ALA A 305 -21.09 -6.87 -1.19
N GLY A 306 -20.54 -7.46 -2.25
CA GLY A 306 -19.89 -6.74 -3.33
C GLY A 306 -20.84 -5.79 -4.07
N VAL A 307 -22.04 -6.27 -4.38
CA VAL A 307 -23.10 -5.43 -4.98
C VAL A 307 -23.49 -4.28 -4.03
N ALA A 308 -23.59 -4.55 -2.72
CA ALA A 308 -23.87 -3.50 -1.73
C ALA A 308 -22.73 -2.49 -1.63
N ALA A 309 -21.47 -2.92 -1.64
CA ALA A 309 -20.29 -2.05 -1.61
C ALA A 309 -20.24 -1.13 -2.83
N ALA A 310 -20.34 -1.67 -4.05
CA ALA A 310 -20.37 -0.88 -5.28
C ALA A 310 -21.56 0.08 -5.34
N THR A 311 -22.74 -0.35 -4.86
CA THR A 311 -23.93 0.51 -4.77
C THR A 311 -23.70 1.66 -3.79
N THR A 312 -23.04 1.41 -2.67
CA THR A 312 -22.70 2.46 -1.68
C THR A 312 -21.81 3.51 -2.31
N LEU A 313 -20.73 3.12 -2.99
CA LEU A 313 -19.83 4.05 -3.67
C LEU A 313 -20.53 4.82 -4.79
N LYS A 314 -21.32 4.12 -5.62
CA LYS A 314 -22.09 4.79 -6.68
C LYS A 314 -23.02 5.86 -6.09
N ARG A 315 -23.70 5.57 -4.99
CA ARG A 315 -24.55 6.54 -4.29
C ARG A 315 -23.77 7.73 -3.74
N MET A 316 -22.54 7.48 -3.20
CA MET A 316 -21.67 8.58 -2.74
C MET A 316 -21.34 9.53 -3.88
N VAL A 317 -21.04 9.01 -5.07
CA VAL A 317 -20.82 9.84 -6.25
C VAL A 317 -22.09 10.59 -6.64
N ASP A 318 -23.17 9.86 -6.88
CA ASP A 318 -24.40 10.44 -7.45
C ASP A 318 -25.07 11.46 -6.51
N GLU A 319 -25.06 11.18 -5.20
CA GLU A 319 -25.76 11.98 -4.19
C GLU A 319 -24.87 13.02 -3.52
N CYS A 320 -23.56 12.77 -3.36
CA CYS A 320 -22.69 13.57 -2.50
C CYS A 320 -21.61 14.37 -3.22
N ALA A 321 -21.18 13.94 -4.41
CA ALA A 321 -20.14 14.62 -5.20
C ALA A 321 -20.40 14.48 -6.72
N PRO A 322 -21.56 14.90 -7.22
CA PRO A 322 -21.92 14.67 -8.60
C PRO A 322 -20.99 15.37 -9.58
N GLY A 323 -20.51 14.63 -10.57
CA GLY A 323 -19.76 15.15 -11.72
C GLY A 323 -18.25 15.35 -11.51
N ILE A 324 -17.73 15.20 -10.28
CA ILE A 324 -16.32 15.46 -9.96
C ILE A 324 -15.59 14.28 -9.30
N ALA A 325 -16.29 13.48 -8.50
CA ALA A 325 -15.63 12.45 -7.66
C ALA A 325 -14.75 11.48 -8.44
N SER A 326 -15.13 11.08 -9.67
CA SER A 326 -14.38 10.13 -10.50
C SER A 326 -13.10 10.70 -11.12
N SER A 327 -12.88 12.02 -11.05
CA SER A 327 -11.68 12.68 -11.56
C SER A 327 -10.70 13.09 -10.46
N TYR A 328 -11.11 13.09 -9.20
CA TYR A 328 -10.28 13.56 -8.10
C TYR A 328 -9.23 12.51 -7.72
N SER A 329 -7.97 12.90 -7.88
CA SER A 329 -6.81 12.20 -7.31
C SER A 329 -6.71 12.45 -5.80
N THR A 330 -5.73 11.84 -5.15
CA THR A 330 -5.41 12.11 -3.74
C THR A 330 -5.06 13.58 -3.51
N ASP A 331 -4.31 14.18 -4.43
CA ASP A 331 -3.88 15.58 -4.34
C ASP A 331 -5.04 16.53 -4.57
N ASP A 332 -5.97 16.22 -5.49
CA ASP A 332 -7.19 17.00 -5.69
C ASP A 332 -8.08 16.98 -4.44
N VAL A 333 -8.22 15.83 -3.77
CA VAL A 333 -8.95 15.72 -2.51
C VAL A 333 -8.28 16.55 -1.42
N GLN A 334 -6.95 16.52 -1.30
CA GLN A 334 -6.21 17.35 -0.36
C GLN A 334 -6.45 18.84 -0.66
N ALA A 335 -6.32 19.27 -1.90
CA ALA A 335 -6.51 20.65 -2.32
C ALA A 335 -7.95 21.15 -2.06
N ALA A 336 -8.95 20.28 -2.28
CA ALA A 336 -10.36 20.63 -2.00
C ALA A 336 -10.60 20.90 -0.51
N PHE A 337 -9.95 20.16 0.40
CA PHE A 337 -9.99 20.47 1.84
C PHE A 337 -9.24 21.75 2.17
N GLN A 338 -8.03 21.95 1.66
CA GLN A 338 -7.18 23.12 1.91
C GLN A 338 -7.82 24.42 1.45
N THR A 339 -8.68 24.36 0.42
CA THR A 339 -9.41 25.53 -0.13
C THR A 339 -10.84 25.67 0.39
N ARG A 340 -11.28 24.76 1.27
CA ARG A 340 -12.66 24.68 1.79
C ARG A 340 -13.72 24.43 0.70
N GLU A 341 -13.32 23.86 -0.43
CA GLU A 341 -14.25 23.36 -1.45
C GLU A 341 -15.02 22.15 -0.93
N ALA A 342 -14.32 21.25 -0.20
CA ALA A 342 -14.92 20.17 0.57
C ALA A 342 -14.76 20.44 2.07
N ILE A 343 -15.83 20.16 2.84
CA ILE A 343 -15.84 20.30 4.31
C ILE A 343 -15.99 18.98 5.04
N LEU A 344 -16.23 17.88 4.32
CA LEU A 344 -16.34 16.52 4.83
C LEU A 344 -15.93 15.53 3.75
N GLY A 345 -15.16 14.51 4.10
CA GLY A 345 -14.74 13.48 3.17
C GLY A 345 -13.82 12.43 3.81
N HIS A 346 -13.29 11.57 2.97
CA HIS A 346 -12.48 10.42 3.34
C HIS A 346 -11.21 10.39 2.48
N THR A 347 -10.03 10.37 3.13
CA THR A 347 -8.74 10.30 2.43
C THR A 347 -7.64 9.73 3.33
N TRP A 348 -6.42 9.67 2.83
CA TRP A 348 -5.26 9.11 3.48
C TRP A 348 -4.78 9.92 4.68
N ALA A 349 -4.43 9.23 5.78
CA ALA A 349 -3.78 9.81 6.97
C ALA A 349 -2.52 10.61 6.62
N SER A 350 -1.74 10.14 5.65
CA SER A 350 -0.53 10.84 5.15
C SER A 350 -0.79 12.23 4.58
N ARG A 351 -2.06 12.64 4.39
CA ARG A 351 -2.44 13.99 3.93
C ARG A 351 -2.78 14.95 5.06
N ALA A 352 -2.85 14.44 6.30
CA ALA A 352 -3.28 15.24 7.46
C ALA A 352 -2.33 16.40 7.76
N ALA A 353 -1.03 16.20 7.70
CA ALA A 353 -0.03 17.24 7.92
C ALA A 353 -0.19 18.41 6.93
N GLY A 354 -0.49 18.13 5.66
CA GLY A 354 -0.70 19.15 4.64
C GLY A 354 -1.90 20.06 4.87
N MET A 355 -2.86 19.66 5.73
CA MET A 355 -4.00 20.53 6.08
C MET A 355 -3.58 21.76 6.88
N ASP A 356 -2.47 21.70 7.58
CA ASP A 356 -1.95 22.75 8.42
C ASP A 356 -0.76 23.52 7.80
N ASP A 357 -0.40 23.23 6.55
CA ASP A 357 0.61 23.96 5.82
C ASP A 357 0.11 25.38 5.46
N PRO A 358 0.67 26.44 6.04
CA PRO A 358 0.21 27.81 5.81
C PRO A 358 0.53 28.34 4.40
N GLU A 359 1.38 27.66 3.62
CA GLU A 359 1.70 28.03 2.24
C GLU A 359 0.68 27.47 1.25
N ALA A 360 0.05 26.33 1.59
CA ALA A 360 -0.89 25.61 0.72
C ALA A 360 -2.35 25.71 1.21
N SER A 361 -2.58 25.80 2.54
CA SER A 361 -3.91 25.70 3.14
C SER A 361 -4.46 27.06 3.57
N THR A 362 -5.72 27.33 3.22
CA THR A 362 -6.49 28.49 3.70
C THR A 362 -7.27 28.21 4.97
N VAL A 363 -7.24 26.96 5.46
CA VAL A 363 -8.01 26.44 6.60
C VAL A 363 -7.14 25.84 7.69
N VAL A 364 -5.93 26.39 7.87
CA VAL A 364 -4.97 25.97 8.90
C VAL A 364 -5.64 25.91 10.27
N GLY A 365 -5.57 24.73 10.93
CA GLY A 365 -6.17 24.50 12.24
C GLY A 365 -7.68 24.27 12.24
N GLU A 366 -8.35 24.32 11.08
CA GLU A 366 -9.81 24.13 10.97
C GLU A 366 -10.19 22.67 10.66
N ILE A 367 -9.31 21.91 10.00
CA ILE A 367 -9.57 20.52 9.69
C ILE A 367 -9.35 19.67 10.94
N GLU A 368 -10.35 18.87 11.27
CA GLU A 368 -10.30 17.87 12.33
C GLU A 368 -10.56 16.48 11.74
N PHE A 369 -10.30 15.45 12.53
CA PHE A 369 -10.22 14.08 12.06
C PHE A 369 -11.12 13.15 12.90
N ALA A 370 -11.71 12.15 12.25
CA ALA A 370 -12.49 11.11 12.89
C ALA A 370 -12.16 9.74 12.28
N PRO A 371 -12.39 8.64 13.00
CA PRO A 371 -12.21 7.29 12.43
C PRO A 371 -13.01 7.11 11.14
N ALA A 372 -12.58 6.18 10.28
CA ALA A 372 -13.27 5.85 9.04
C ALA A 372 -14.73 5.41 9.30
N LEU A 373 -15.56 5.53 8.26
CA LEU A 373 -16.95 5.10 8.33
C LEU A 373 -17.06 3.58 8.47
N GLY A 374 -18.13 3.12 9.10
CA GLY A 374 -18.49 1.70 9.17
C GLY A 374 -19.83 1.39 8.52
N THR A 375 -20.08 0.09 8.25
CA THR A 375 -21.37 -0.42 7.79
C THR A 375 -22.25 -0.93 8.93
N GLY A 376 -21.80 -0.76 10.19
CA GLY A 376 -22.49 -1.28 11.38
C GLY A 376 -22.04 -2.70 11.79
N SER A 377 -21.10 -3.31 11.11
CA SER A 377 -20.50 -4.61 11.44
C SER A 377 -19.55 -4.57 12.65
N GLY A 378 -19.03 -3.40 12.98
CA GLY A 378 -17.92 -3.17 13.92
C GLY A 378 -16.56 -3.04 13.23
N ILE A 379 -16.47 -3.31 11.92
CA ILE A 379 -15.27 -3.11 11.10
C ILE A 379 -15.42 -1.77 10.36
N LEU A 380 -14.36 -0.96 10.37
CA LEU A 380 -14.33 0.31 9.65
C LEU A 380 -13.87 0.12 8.19
N ALA A 381 -14.34 0.98 7.30
CA ALA A 381 -13.91 1.02 5.91
C ALA A 381 -12.54 1.72 5.79
N ALA A 382 -11.55 1.13 6.44
CA ALA A 382 -10.18 1.62 6.50
C ALA A 382 -9.20 0.49 6.16
N PRO A 383 -8.32 0.70 5.17
CA PRO A 383 -7.25 -0.24 4.87
C PRO A 383 -6.08 -0.05 5.83
N ALA A 384 -5.22 -1.06 5.95
CA ALA A 384 -3.89 -0.92 6.52
C ALA A 384 -2.85 -0.98 5.39
N TYR A 385 -2.05 0.07 5.28
CA TYR A 385 -0.96 0.17 4.31
C TYR A 385 0.34 0.49 5.01
N ILE A 386 1.43 0.07 4.38
CA ILE A 386 2.76 0.60 4.61
C ILE A 386 3.30 1.14 3.30
N ASP A 387 4.21 2.10 3.40
CA ASP A 387 5.15 2.41 2.34
C ASP A 387 6.54 1.98 2.78
N GLY A 388 7.36 1.57 1.84
CA GLY A 388 8.71 1.07 2.12
C GLY A 388 9.63 1.18 0.92
N TRP A 389 10.93 0.96 1.18
CA TRP A 389 11.97 0.90 0.17
C TRP A 389 12.24 -0.54 -0.24
N GLY A 390 12.25 -0.81 -1.55
CA GLY A 390 12.60 -2.11 -2.12
C GLY A 390 13.67 -2.00 -3.20
N ILE A 391 14.38 -3.09 -3.44
CA ILE A 391 15.47 -3.17 -4.43
C ILE A 391 15.02 -4.04 -5.60
N PRO A 392 15.03 -3.53 -6.85
CA PRO A 392 14.65 -4.32 -8.02
C PRO A 392 15.68 -5.39 -8.38
N VAL A 393 15.19 -6.50 -8.95
CA VAL A 393 16.04 -7.55 -9.53
C VAL A 393 16.81 -6.96 -10.72
N GLY A 394 18.10 -7.24 -10.77
CA GLY A 394 18.99 -6.71 -11.81
C GLY A 394 19.84 -5.53 -11.34
N THR A 395 19.61 -5.00 -10.13
CA THR A 395 20.53 -4.09 -9.45
C THR A 395 21.92 -4.74 -9.36
N PRO A 396 23.02 -4.03 -9.68
CA PRO A 396 24.37 -4.56 -9.59
C PRO A 396 24.68 -5.10 -8.17
N ALA A 397 25.15 -6.36 -8.11
CA ALA A 397 25.33 -7.07 -6.84
C ALA A 397 26.30 -6.39 -5.87
N ASP A 398 27.25 -5.63 -6.37
CA ASP A 398 28.21 -4.83 -5.61
C ASP A 398 27.61 -3.56 -4.99
N LYS A 399 26.43 -3.13 -5.46
CA LYS A 399 25.69 -1.99 -4.91
C LYS A 399 24.61 -2.41 -3.88
N VAL A 400 24.08 -3.63 -3.95
CA VAL A 400 22.89 -4.06 -3.19
C VAL A 400 23.03 -3.82 -1.70
N GLU A 401 24.16 -4.21 -1.10
CA GLU A 401 24.38 -4.06 0.34
C GLU A 401 24.50 -2.58 0.75
N ALA A 402 25.17 -1.77 -0.07
CA ALA A 402 25.30 -0.34 0.20
C ALA A 402 23.97 0.38 0.10
N ILE A 403 23.11 0.03 -0.89
CA ILE A 403 21.76 0.56 -1.02
C ILE A 403 20.92 0.17 0.20
N PHE A 404 21.02 -1.10 0.62
CA PHE A 404 20.28 -1.57 1.80
C PHE A 404 20.71 -0.83 3.08
N LEU A 405 22.01 -0.59 3.26
CA LEU A 405 22.51 0.19 4.41
C LEU A 405 21.99 1.64 4.38
N ALA A 406 21.96 2.29 3.21
CA ALA A 406 21.39 3.62 3.07
C ALA A 406 19.90 3.64 3.41
N MET A 407 19.12 2.61 2.97
CA MET A 407 17.73 2.45 3.38
C MET A 407 17.59 2.37 4.91
N LEU A 408 18.46 1.62 5.58
CA LEU A 408 18.43 1.46 7.04
C LEU A 408 18.82 2.74 7.77
N ALA A 409 19.81 3.47 7.29
CA ALA A 409 20.19 4.78 7.85
C ALA A 409 19.01 5.76 7.75
N ALA A 410 18.41 5.89 6.57
CA ALA A 410 17.27 6.78 6.36
C ALA A 410 15.97 6.33 7.09
N THR A 411 15.94 5.16 7.72
CA THR A 411 14.80 4.62 8.47
C THR A 411 15.19 4.17 9.88
N ASP A 412 16.26 4.67 10.42
CA ASP A 412 16.66 4.42 11.78
C ASP A 412 15.74 5.14 12.80
N LEU A 413 16.09 5.11 14.07
CA LEU A 413 15.24 5.72 15.11
C LEU A 413 15.16 7.24 14.97
N GLU A 414 16.27 7.91 14.68
CA GLU A 414 16.36 9.38 14.58
C GLU A 414 15.60 9.85 13.35
N SER A 415 15.86 9.26 12.18
CA SER A 415 15.15 9.53 10.93
C SER A 415 13.63 9.31 11.06
N MET A 416 13.19 8.22 11.71
CA MET A 416 11.78 8.00 11.97
C MET A 416 11.18 8.97 12.99
N GLN A 417 11.96 9.49 13.95
CA GLN A 417 11.48 10.55 14.84
C GLN A 417 11.25 11.87 14.10
N ALA A 418 12.14 12.22 13.17
CA ALA A 418 11.95 13.39 12.30
C ALA A 418 10.74 13.18 11.36
N ALA A 419 10.65 12.02 10.72
CA ALA A 419 9.54 11.69 9.83
C ALA A 419 8.17 11.67 10.54
N ALA A 420 8.12 11.36 11.83
CA ALA A 420 6.89 11.36 12.63
C ALA A 420 6.26 12.76 12.81
N GLU A 421 6.93 13.85 12.41
CA GLU A 421 6.30 15.16 12.27
C GLU A 421 5.25 15.17 11.14
N PHE A 422 5.45 14.35 10.11
CA PHE A 422 4.67 14.38 8.87
C PHE A 422 3.69 13.22 8.72
N GLY A 423 3.78 12.16 9.53
CA GLY A 423 2.91 11.00 9.41
C GLY A 423 3.15 9.92 10.46
N LEU A 424 2.53 8.75 10.26
CA LEU A 424 2.71 7.59 11.11
C LEU A 424 3.90 6.77 10.59
N VAL A 425 4.85 6.48 11.47
CA VAL A 425 6.01 5.63 11.18
C VAL A 425 5.78 4.19 11.64
N THR A 426 6.66 3.28 11.26
CA THR A 426 6.53 1.84 11.54
C THR A 426 7.23 1.38 12.81
N ARG A 427 8.15 2.18 13.39
CA ARG A 427 8.81 1.85 14.65
C ARG A 427 7.89 2.06 15.85
N ASN A 428 7.92 1.12 16.78
CA ASN A 428 7.14 1.16 18.01
C ASN A 428 7.55 2.34 18.91
N GLY A 429 6.52 3.04 19.42
CA GLY A 429 6.72 4.10 20.41
C GLY A 429 7.30 5.41 19.85
N VAL A 430 7.51 5.51 18.55
CA VAL A 430 7.97 6.74 17.89
C VAL A 430 6.79 7.67 17.65
N SER A 431 6.93 8.93 18.03
CA SER A 431 5.99 10.01 17.78
C SER A 431 6.69 11.35 17.87
N HIS A 432 6.21 12.35 17.16
CA HIS A 432 6.74 13.70 17.21
C HIS A 432 5.77 14.66 17.93
N PRO A 433 6.26 15.61 18.76
CA PRO A 433 5.39 16.56 19.48
C PRO A 433 4.52 17.44 18.55
N ASN A 434 5.02 17.70 17.35
CA ASN A 434 4.32 18.44 16.30
C ASN A 434 3.71 17.52 15.24
N GLY A 435 3.64 16.21 15.51
CA GLY A 435 3.08 15.24 14.59
C GLY A 435 1.64 15.51 14.20
N PRO A 436 1.13 14.85 13.16
CA PRO A 436 -0.19 15.13 12.63
C PRO A 436 -1.29 14.97 13.67
N ARG A 437 -2.23 15.89 13.68
CA ARG A 437 -3.36 15.93 14.65
C ARG A 437 -4.34 14.78 14.47
N ASP A 438 -4.25 14.04 13.38
CA ASP A 438 -5.09 12.90 13.04
C ASP A 438 -4.68 11.58 13.71
N ALA A 439 -3.53 11.52 14.40
CA ALA A 439 -2.95 10.27 14.92
C ALA A 439 -3.96 9.38 15.67
N ALA A 440 -4.86 9.96 16.48
CA ALA A 440 -5.89 9.19 17.20
C ALA A 440 -6.96 8.60 16.24
N ALA A 441 -7.36 9.33 15.19
CA ALA A 441 -8.33 8.87 14.21
C ALA A 441 -7.72 7.79 13.31
N ALA A 442 -6.48 7.99 12.88
CA ALA A 442 -5.73 7.03 12.09
C ALA A 442 -5.49 5.72 12.85
N GLN A 443 -5.04 5.80 14.11
CA GLN A 443 -4.86 4.61 14.96
C GLN A 443 -6.17 3.85 15.16
N ALA A 444 -7.28 4.55 15.43
CA ALA A 444 -8.59 3.91 15.58
C ALA A 444 -9.03 3.23 14.27
N SER A 445 -8.72 3.83 13.10
CA SER A 445 -9.02 3.28 11.79
C SER A 445 -8.16 2.05 11.47
N LEU A 446 -6.86 2.07 11.78
CA LEU A 446 -5.97 0.92 11.62
C LEU A 446 -6.42 -0.28 12.47
N VAL A 447 -6.66 -0.06 13.76
CA VAL A 447 -7.01 -1.14 14.71
C VAL A 447 -8.36 -1.77 14.42
N ASN A 448 -9.34 -0.98 13.96
CA ASN A 448 -10.71 -1.44 13.70
C ASN A 448 -11.03 -1.55 12.21
N GLY A 449 -10.06 -1.33 11.33
CA GLY A 449 -10.23 -1.38 9.88
C GLY A 449 -10.29 -2.80 9.30
N ARG A 450 -10.40 -2.87 7.98
CA ARG A 450 -10.43 -4.13 7.23
C ARG A 450 -9.09 -4.87 7.16
N GLY A 451 -8.02 -4.26 7.62
CA GLY A 451 -6.67 -4.79 7.52
C GLY A 451 -5.99 -4.52 6.16
N ALA A 452 -4.87 -5.20 5.93
CA ALA A 452 -4.07 -5.07 4.73
C ALA A 452 -4.73 -5.71 3.49
N ASP A 453 -4.25 -5.34 2.31
CA ASP A 453 -4.63 -5.96 1.05
C ASP A 453 -4.16 -7.43 0.98
N LEU A 454 -4.85 -8.20 0.15
CA LEU A 454 -4.52 -9.61 -0.05
C LEU A 454 -3.21 -9.76 -0.81
N THR A 455 -2.40 -10.71 -0.38
CA THR A 455 -1.14 -11.11 -1.03
C THR A 455 -1.32 -12.26 -2.04
N HIS A 456 -2.57 -12.74 -2.26
CA HIS A 456 -2.85 -13.81 -3.20
C HIS A 456 -2.39 -13.41 -4.62
N PRO A 457 -1.71 -14.30 -5.39
CA PRO A 457 -1.18 -13.96 -6.72
C PRO A 457 -2.23 -13.43 -7.72
N ALA A 458 -3.49 -13.85 -7.57
CA ALA A 458 -4.60 -13.35 -8.40
C ALA A 458 -5.17 -11.99 -7.95
N ALA A 459 -4.71 -11.39 -6.83
CA ALA A 459 -5.25 -10.13 -6.31
C ALA A 459 -5.07 -8.97 -7.31
N GLY A 460 -3.95 -8.90 -8.02
CA GLY A 460 -3.71 -7.89 -9.05
C GLY A 460 -4.70 -7.99 -10.23
N ILE A 461 -5.03 -9.22 -10.65
CA ILE A 461 -6.04 -9.45 -11.70
C ILE A 461 -7.43 -9.01 -11.22
N ALA A 462 -7.79 -9.39 -9.99
CA ALA A 462 -9.08 -8.98 -9.39
C ALA A 462 -9.18 -7.45 -9.35
N ARG A 463 -8.13 -6.77 -8.90
CA ARG A 463 -8.05 -5.31 -8.84
C ARG A 463 -8.24 -4.67 -10.21
N ALA A 464 -7.57 -5.16 -11.25
CA ALA A 464 -7.70 -4.65 -12.61
C ALA A 464 -9.14 -4.80 -13.13
N LYS A 465 -9.77 -5.98 -12.97
CA LYS A 465 -11.14 -6.22 -13.45
C LYS A 465 -12.18 -5.42 -12.67
N LEU A 466 -12.00 -5.26 -11.36
CA LEU A 466 -12.84 -4.37 -10.55
C LEU A 466 -12.71 -2.92 -10.99
N GLY A 467 -11.49 -2.43 -11.26
CA GLY A 467 -11.26 -1.07 -11.73
C GLY A 467 -12.05 -0.75 -13.01
N GLU A 468 -12.01 -1.65 -14.00
CA GLU A 468 -12.78 -1.53 -15.24
C GLU A 468 -14.30 -1.51 -14.94
N ALA A 469 -14.78 -2.41 -14.09
CA ALA A 469 -16.22 -2.49 -13.76
C ALA A 469 -16.71 -1.25 -13.02
N LEU A 470 -15.95 -0.74 -12.05
CA LEU A 470 -16.33 0.42 -11.26
C LEU A 470 -16.46 1.68 -12.14
N ILE A 471 -15.61 1.84 -13.15
CA ILE A 471 -15.73 2.92 -14.14
C ILE A 471 -17.05 2.77 -14.94
N THR A 472 -17.35 1.58 -15.44
CA THR A 472 -18.58 1.36 -16.23
C THR A 472 -19.86 1.55 -15.39
N ILE A 473 -19.82 1.28 -14.09
CA ILE A 473 -20.91 1.56 -13.15
C ILE A 473 -21.18 3.06 -13.07
N LEU A 474 -20.14 3.89 -13.05
CA LEU A 474 -20.28 5.36 -13.05
C LEU A 474 -20.86 5.87 -14.37
N ASP A 475 -20.50 5.26 -15.48
CA ASP A 475 -21.04 5.57 -16.81
C ASP A 475 -22.49 5.07 -17.02
N GLY A 476 -23.06 4.42 -15.99
CA GLY A 476 -24.48 4.06 -15.95
C GLY A 476 -24.77 2.58 -16.17
N THR A 477 -23.77 1.71 -16.28
CA THR A 477 -24.00 0.26 -16.31
C THR A 477 -24.59 -0.19 -14.96
N PRO A 478 -25.63 -1.06 -14.94
CA PRO A 478 -26.14 -1.62 -13.69
C PRO A 478 -25.04 -2.34 -12.89
N VAL A 479 -25.01 -2.10 -11.57
CA VAL A 479 -23.94 -2.63 -10.66
C VAL A 479 -23.79 -4.14 -10.81
N GLU A 480 -24.87 -4.89 -10.74
CA GLU A 480 -24.85 -6.36 -10.84
C GLU A 480 -24.34 -6.85 -12.20
N GLU A 481 -24.65 -6.15 -13.29
CA GLU A 481 -24.18 -6.48 -14.65
C GLU A 481 -22.68 -6.25 -14.78
N ALA A 482 -22.18 -5.10 -14.32
CA ALA A 482 -20.77 -4.76 -14.36
C ALA A 482 -19.91 -5.71 -13.50
N LEU A 483 -20.36 -5.99 -12.28
CA LEU A 483 -19.64 -6.91 -11.39
C LEU A 483 -19.65 -8.35 -11.90
N ALA A 484 -20.75 -8.81 -12.51
CA ALA A 484 -20.82 -10.14 -13.13
C ALA A 484 -19.86 -10.24 -14.32
N ALA A 485 -19.75 -9.20 -15.14
CA ALA A 485 -18.80 -9.16 -16.25
C ALA A 485 -17.34 -9.17 -15.74
N ALA A 486 -17.04 -8.40 -14.70
CA ALA A 486 -15.71 -8.38 -14.06
C ALA A 486 -15.35 -9.76 -13.47
N GLU A 487 -16.29 -10.39 -12.77
CA GLU A 487 -16.09 -11.74 -12.21
C GLU A 487 -15.80 -12.76 -13.30
N ALA A 488 -16.55 -12.74 -14.39
CA ALA A 488 -16.32 -13.64 -15.52
C ALA A 488 -14.94 -13.41 -16.18
N ALA A 489 -14.53 -12.16 -16.35
CA ALA A 489 -13.22 -11.81 -16.88
C ALA A 489 -12.08 -12.22 -15.94
N TYR A 490 -12.27 -12.02 -14.63
CA TYR A 490 -11.33 -12.45 -13.60
C TYR A 490 -11.13 -13.97 -13.62
N LEU A 491 -12.24 -14.74 -13.58
CA LEU A 491 -12.20 -16.20 -13.57
C LEU A 491 -11.51 -16.75 -14.83
N ALA A 492 -11.72 -16.14 -15.99
CA ALA A 492 -11.05 -16.53 -17.22
C ALA A 492 -9.53 -16.30 -17.12
N GLU A 493 -9.09 -15.10 -16.75
CA GLU A 493 -7.67 -14.75 -16.72
C GLU A 493 -6.92 -15.46 -15.60
N ALA A 494 -7.43 -15.47 -14.38
CA ALA A 494 -6.82 -16.16 -13.24
C ALA A 494 -6.82 -17.67 -13.43
N GLY A 495 -7.87 -18.23 -14.07
CA GLY A 495 -7.94 -19.64 -14.43
C GLY A 495 -6.91 -20.05 -15.49
N ASP A 496 -6.75 -19.24 -16.54
CA ASP A 496 -5.75 -19.48 -17.61
C ASP A 496 -4.31 -19.43 -17.05
N GLN A 497 -4.08 -18.63 -15.99
CA GLN A 497 -2.79 -18.57 -15.29
C GLN A 497 -2.63 -19.64 -14.20
N GLY A 498 -3.65 -20.46 -13.93
CA GLY A 498 -3.60 -21.51 -12.91
C GLY A 498 -3.55 -20.99 -11.47
N LEU A 499 -4.09 -19.79 -11.21
CA LEU A 499 -4.08 -19.12 -9.91
C LEU A 499 -5.31 -19.42 -9.04
N LEU A 500 -6.26 -20.19 -9.54
CA LEU A 500 -7.47 -20.60 -8.83
C LEU A 500 -7.33 -22.03 -8.33
N ASN A 501 -7.61 -22.28 -7.02
CA ASN A 501 -7.58 -23.59 -6.38
C ASN A 501 -8.99 -24.16 -6.15
#